data_d1d3c78a4437b179ac21a5e2375bca2c
#
_entry.id   d1d3c78a4437b179ac21a5e2375bca2c
#
_cell.length_a   1.000
_cell.length_b   1.000
_cell.length_c   1.000
_cell.angle_alpha   90.00
_cell.angle_beta   90.00
_cell.angle_gamma   90.00
#
_symmetry.space_group_name_H-M   'P 1'
#
loop_
_entity.id
_entity.type
_entity.pdbx_description
1 polymer ?
#
loop_
_entity_poly.entity_id
_entity_poly.type
_entity_poly.pdbx_seq_one_letter_code
_entity_poly.pdbx_strand_id
1 'polypeptide(L)'
;MTYRVNEMKSSFSWPKSYRCAISLTFDDGLTSQLRIAVPLLNEFGLRGTFYLNPRGEWRRNLAPWREVFESGHEIGNHSLSHLCSCNYSGKPDSRGLENVSLNDIEEDLVEAQRRLSEVFPEQKNWTFAYPCYQEFVGYGEKRKSYVPIVARYFIAARGVGVNRRLANSPLACDLHYLWSWPVEGTSGAEMIGYVIRAYAQGRWGILTFHGINEGHLSVSDVDFRELLDFLGSYRDRIWVAPVIEVAEYIREWRLRHGVGFKS
;
A
#
# COMPACT_ATOMS: atom_id res chain seq x y z
N MET A 1 -42.23 -7.90 -28.06
CA MET A 1 -41.20 -7.15 -27.27
C MET A 1 -40.73 -8.04 -26.13
N THR A 2 -39.56 -8.63 -26.28
CA THR A 2 -38.94 -9.52 -25.30
C THR A 2 -38.10 -8.64 -24.35
N TYR A 3 -38.59 -8.41 -23.16
CA TYR A 3 -37.80 -7.75 -22.14
C TYR A 3 -36.67 -8.70 -21.72
N ARG A 4 -35.43 -8.36 -22.06
CA ARG A 4 -34.25 -9.00 -21.44
C ARG A 4 -34.24 -8.62 -19.96
N VAL A 5 -34.41 -9.61 -19.10
CA VAL A 5 -34.16 -9.49 -17.68
C VAL A 5 -32.69 -9.12 -17.52
N ASN A 6 -32.42 -7.91 -16.98
CA ASN A 6 -31.06 -7.52 -16.61
C ASN A 6 -30.50 -8.59 -15.67
N GLU A 7 -29.41 -9.25 -16.09
CA GLU A 7 -28.60 -10.07 -15.22
C GLU A 7 -28.24 -9.23 -13.99
N MET A 8 -28.61 -9.71 -12.82
CA MET A 8 -28.22 -9.10 -11.56
C MET A 8 -26.70 -9.07 -11.53
N LYS A 9 -26.11 -7.87 -11.64
CA LYS A 9 -24.68 -7.70 -11.44
C LYS A 9 -24.37 -8.27 -10.04
N SER A 10 -23.57 -9.32 -10.00
CA SER A 10 -23.16 -9.94 -8.75
C SER A 10 -22.58 -8.86 -7.81
N SER A 11 -23.20 -8.70 -6.66
CA SER A 11 -22.69 -7.76 -5.65
C SER A 11 -21.37 -8.30 -5.12
N PHE A 12 -20.32 -7.46 -5.07
CA PHE A 12 -19.04 -7.87 -4.49
C PHE A 12 -19.22 -8.32 -3.04
N SER A 13 -18.56 -9.40 -2.68
CA SER A 13 -18.53 -9.91 -1.30
C SER A 13 -17.09 -10.11 -0.84
N TRP A 14 -16.79 -9.66 0.37
CA TRP A 14 -15.53 -9.94 1.04
C TRP A 14 -15.51 -11.40 1.55
N PRO A 15 -14.31 -12.01 1.79
CA PRO A 15 -14.23 -13.37 2.31
C PRO A 15 -14.88 -13.46 3.71
N LYS A 16 -15.30 -14.65 4.12
CA LYS A 16 -15.87 -14.93 5.44
C LYS A 16 -16.97 -13.95 5.88
N SER A 17 -17.68 -13.32 4.96
CA SER A 17 -18.73 -12.31 5.23
C SER A 17 -18.25 -11.03 5.91
N TYR A 18 -16.96 -10.69 5.82
CA TYR A 18 -16.47 -9.39 6.25
C TYR A 18 -17.20 -8.25 5.55
N ARG A 19 -17.30 -7.11 6.22
CA ARG A 19 -17.97 -5.93 5.67
C ARG A 19 -17.04 -5.06 4.83
N CYS A 20 -15.76 -5.02 5.18
CA CYS A 20 -14.72 -4.26 4.49
C CYS A 20 -13.35 -4.92 4.68
N ALA A 21 -12.35 -4.44 3.94
CA ALA A 21 -10.95 -4.76 4.20
C ALA A 21 -10.20 -3.50 4.66
N ILE A 22 -9.19 -3.71 5.52
CA ILE A 22 -8.25 -2.68 5.97
C ILE A 22 -6.84 -3.22 5.81
N SER A 23 -5.95 -2.42 5.21
CA SER A 23 -4.51 -2.70 5.17
C SER A 23 -3.75 -1.61 5.92
N LEU A 24 -2.86 -2.02 6.81
CA LEU A 24 -1.92 -1.17 7.51
C LEU A 24 -0.59 -1.23 6.79
N THR A 25 -0.12 -0.12 6.25
CA THR A 25 1.08 -0.06 5.40
C THR A 25 2.11 0.89 5.99
N PHE A 26 3.39 0.51 5.91
CA PHE A 26 4.51 1.22 6.52
C PHE A 26 5.59 1.48 5.49
N ASP A 27 6.01 2.74 5.33
CA ASP A 27 7.00 3.15 4.34
C ASP A 27 8.38 3.36 4.97
N ASP A 28 9.44 3.28 4.13
CA ASP A 28 10.82 3.60 4.41
C ASP A 28 11.63 2.62 5.27
N GLY A 29 11.02 1.63 5.88
CA GLY A 29 11.75 0.65 6.70
C GLY A 29 12.40 1.24 7.95
N LEU A 30 11.70 2.15 8.65
CA LEU A 30 12.22 2.86 9.82
C LEU A 30 12.42 1.91 11.03
N THR A 31 13.33 2.29 11.93
CA THR A 31 13.68 1.48 13.11
C THR A 31 12.48 1.24 14.02
N SER A 32 11.62 2.23 14.20
CA SER A 32 10.42 2.09 15.02
C SER A 32 9.41 1.08 14.47
N GLN A 33 9.42 0.82 13.17
CA GLN A 33 8.59 -0.23 12.58
C GLN A 33 8.98 -1.60 13.11
N LEU A 34 10.29 -1.91 13.17
CA LEU A 34 10.79 -3.16 13.74
C LEU A 34 10.60 -3.24 15.26
N ARG A 35 10.79 -2.11 15.97
CA ARG A 35 10.82 -2.09 17.43
C ARG A 35 9.44 -1.89 18.08
N ILE A 36 8.49 -1.28 17.38
CA ILE A 36 7.18 -0.93 17.93
C ILE A 36 6.05 -1.47 17.06
N ALA A 37 6.02 -1.15 15.76
CA ALA A 37 4.89 -1.52 14.92
C ALA A 37 4.73 -3.04 14.77
N VAL A 38 5.80 -3.76 14.42
CA VAL A 38 5.77 -5.23 14.25
C VAL A 38 5.40 -5.96 15.54
N PRO A 39 6.03 -5.68 16.70
CA PRO A 39 5.62 -6.28 17.98
C PRO A 39 4.15 -6.06 18.31
N LEU A 40 3.65 -4.82 18.15
CA LEU A 40 2.25 -4.51 18.41
C LEU A 40 1.32 -5.25 17.45
N LEU A 41 1.59 -5.23 16.15
CA LEU A 41 0.80 -5.99 15.18
C LEU A 41 0.73 -7.47 15.55
N ASN A 42 1.86 -8.07 15.94
CA ASN A 42 1.92 -9.47 16.37
C ASN A 42 1.13 -9.72 17.65
N GLU A 43 1.21 -8.82 18.65
CA GLU A 43 0.44 -8.89 19.91
C GLU A 43 -1.08 -8.95 19.61
N PHE A 44 -1.56 -8.14 18.65
CA PHE A 44 -2.97 -8.12 18.25
C PHE A 44 -3.34 -9.21 17.22
N GLY A 45 -2.37 -10.02 16.78
CA GLY A 45 -2.59 -11.04 15.74
C GLY A 45 -2.93 -10.44 14.36
N LEU A 46 -2.49 -9.21 14.11
CA LEU A 46 -2.69 -8.48 12.85
C LEU A 46 -1.45 -8.56 11.97
N ARG A 47 -1.63 -8.35 10.67
CA ARG A 47 -0.53 -8.33 9.70
C ARG A 47 -0.57 -7.03 8.90
N GLY A 48 0.63 -6.50 8.59
CA GLY A 48 0.82 -5.28 7.81
C GLY A 48 1.69 -5.50 6.58
N THR A 49 1.83 -4.46 5.78
CA THR A 49 2.71 -4.40 4.61
C THR A 49 3.82 -3.39 4.86
N PHE A 50 5.07 -3.80 4.68
CA PHE A 50 6.25 -2.95 4.88
C PHE A 50 6.94 -2.71 3.55
N TYR A 51 6.91 -1.46 3.08
CA TYR A 51 7.52 -1.03 1.83
C TYR A 51 8.96 -0.56 2.07
N LEU A 52 9.92 -1.31 1.54
CA LEU A 52 11.34 -1.16 1.84
C LEU A 52 12.13 -0.62 0.66
N ASN A 53 13.15 0.20 0.96
CA ASN A 53 14.13 0.71 0.00
C ASN A 53 15.45 -0.06 0.17
N PRO A 54 15.83 -1.00 -0.70
CA PRO A 54 17.03 -1.81 -0.56
C PRO A 54 18.30 -1.06 -0.98
N ARG A 55 18.69 0.01 -0.25
CA ARG A 55 19.85 0.87 -0.53
C ARG A 55 21.12 0.46 0.24
N GLY A 56 22.27 0.97 -0.21
CA GLY A 56 23.54 0.84 0.48
C GLY A 56 23.88 -0.60 0.81
N GLU A 57 24.18 -0.89 2.08
CA GLU A 57 24.43 -2.25 2.61
C GLU A 57 23.13 -3.04 2.77
N TRP A 58 22.32 -3.11 1.72
CA TRP A 58 20.96 -3.60 1.73
C TRP A 58 20.80 -5.01 2.29
N ARG A 59 21.75 -5.94 2.09
CA ARG A 59 21.67 -7.29 2.68
C ARG A 59 21.66 -7.23 4.20
N ARG A 60 22.50 -6.38 4.77
CA ARG A 60 22.58 -6.15 6.22
C ARG A 60 21.31 -5.43 6.70
N ASN A 61 20.87 -4.39 5.98
CA ASN A 61 19.73 -3.57 6.36
C ASN A 61 18.42 -4.34 6.26
N LEU A 62 18.30 -5.28 5.32
CA LEU A 62 17.12 -6.12 5.15
C LEU A 62 17.12 -7.38 6.03
N ALA A 63 18.24 -7.79 6.60
CA ALA A 63 18.31 -9.00 7.41
C ALA A 63 17.27 -9.07 8.55
N PRO A 64 17.02 -8.00 9.34
CA PRO A 64 15.99 -8.04 10.38
C PRO A 64 14.56 -8.25 9.86
N TRP A 65 14.31 -7.91 8.59
CA TRP A 65 12.98 -8.03 7.96
C TRP A 65 12.62 -9.47 7.59
N ARG A 66 13.59 -10.41 7.67
CA ARG A 66 13.30 -11.83 7.48
C ARG A 66 12.31 -12.33 8.54
N GLU A 67 12.54 -12.01 9.81
CA GLU A 67 11.63 -12.41 10.90
C GLU A 67 10.25 -11.77 10.74
N VAL A 68 10.19 -10.54 10.23
CA VAL A 68 8.94 -9.84 9.93
C VAL A 68 8.17 -10.60 8.83
N PHE A 69 8.84 -10.96 7.75
CA PHE A 69 8.26 -11.76 6.67
C PHE A 69 7.80 -13.14 7.16
N GLU A 70 8.63 -13.86 7.92
CA GLU A 70 8.33 -15.18 8.46
C GLU A 70 7.17 -15.18 9.47
N SER A 71 6.92 -14.04 10.14
CA SER A 71 5.73 -13.85 10.97
C SER A 71 4.44 -13.52 10.18
N GLY A 72 4.51 -13.53 8.84
CA GLY A 72 3.36 -13.40 7.96
C GLY A 72 3.01 -11.96 7.54
N HIS A 73 3.89 -11.00 7.79
CA HIS A 73 3.77 -9.67 7.21
C HIS A 73 4.24 -9.68 5.75
N GLU A 74 3.71 -8.77 4.95
CA GLU A 74 4.15 -8.54 3.57
C GLU A 74 5.35 -7.60 3.53
N ILE A 75 6.34 -7.93 2.70
CA ILE A 75 7.39 -7.01 2.28
C ILE A 75 7.04 -6.49 0.88
N GLY A 76 7.00 -5.17 0.73
CA GLY A 76 6.72 -4.50 -0.53
C GLY A 76 7.91 -3.69 -1.05
N ASN A 77 7.87 -3.33 -2.32
CA ASN A 77 8.90 -2.54 -2.98
C ASN A 77 8.57 -1.04 -2.86
N HIS A 78 9.55 -0.24 -2.39
CA HIS A 78 9.44 1.21 -2.29
C HIS A 78 10.48 1.94 -3.16
N SER A 79 10.85 1.35 -4.29
CA SER A 79 11.92 1.76 -5.19
C SER A 79 13.33 1.69 -4.56
N LEU A 80 14.35 1.83 -5.40
CA LEU A 80 15.73 1.88 -4.92
C LEU A 80 16.09 3.29 -4.43
N SER A 81 15.82 4.31 -5.25
CA SER A 81 16.30 5.67 -5.01
C SER A 81 15.33 6.56 -4.24
N HIS A 82 14.06 6.15 -4.10
CA HIS A 82 13.00 6.94 -3.47
C HIS A 82 12.92 8.36 -4.06
N LEU A 83 12.80 8.44 -5.38
CA LEU A 83 12.76 9.73 -6.05
C LEU A 83 11.44 10.45 -5.80
N CYS A 84 11.55 11.70 -5.36
CA CYS A 84 10.44 12.64 -5.23
C CYS A 84 10.59 13.78 -6.23
N SER A 85 9.54 14.59 -6.39
CA SER A 85 9.61 15.83 -7.19
C SER A 85 10.72 16.75 -6.70
N CYS A 86 11.39 17.44 -7.63
CA CYS A 86 12.34 18.51 -7.33
C CYS A 86 11.77 19.58 -6.40
N ASN A 87 10.45 19.72 -6.36
CA ASN A 87 9.76 20.66 -5.47
C ASN A 87 10.00 20.37 -3.97
N TYR A 88 10.23 19.09 -3.61
CA TYR A 88 10.59 18.73 -2.21
C TYR A 88 11.98 19.22 -1.83
N SER A 89 12.94 19.21 -2.76
CA SER A 89 14.29 19.71 -2.50
C SER A 89 14.41 21.24 -2.67
N GLY A 90 13.46 21.87 -3.35
CA GLY A 90 13.53 23.26 -3.78
C GLY A 90 14.64 23.54 -4.80
N LYS A 91 15.24 22.50 -5.41
CA LYS A 91 16.36 22.61 -6.35
C LYS A 91 15.97 22.03 -7.71
N PRO A 92 15.90 22.85 -8.78
CA PRO A 92 15.46 22.39 -10.09
C PRO A 92 16.44 21.43 -10.79
N ASP A 93 17.70 21.44 -10.41
CA ASP A 93 18.79 20.58 -10.89
C ASP A 93 19.00 19.33 -10.03
N SER A 94 18.17 19.11 -9.00
CA SER A 94 18.24 17.90 -8.21
C SER A 94 17.81 16.67 -9.05
N ARG A 95 18.23 15.48 -8.61
CA ARG A 95 17.75 14.22 -9.18
C ARG A 95 16.33 13.95 -8.66
N GLY A 96 15.35 14.65 -9.21
CA GLY A 96 13.93 14.48 -8.93
C GLY A 96 13.17 13.90 -10.12
N LEU A 97 11.90 13.59 -9.90
CA LEU A 97 11.03 12.97 -10.90
C LEU A 97 10.90 13.78 -12.19
N GLU A 98 11.06 15.10 -12.13
CA GLU A 98 11.05 15.98 -13.29
C GLU A 98 12.25 15.78 -14.22
N ASN A 99 13.38 15.31 -13.68
CA ASN A 99 14.68 15.22 -14.36
C ASN A 99 15.08 13.78 -14.73
N VAL A 100 14.16 12.82 -14.59
CA VAL A 100 14.39 11.42 -14.96
C VAL A 100 13.41 10.96 -16.02
N SER A 101 13.78 9.91 -16.74
CA SER A 101 12.97 9.28 -17.76
C SER A 101 12.16 8.09 -17.20
N LEU A 102 11.21 7.58 -18.00
CA LEU A 102 10.52 6.34 -17.69
C LEU A 102 11.49 5.15 -17.59
N ASN A 103 12.56 5.13 -18.39
CA ASN A 103 13.56 4.07 -18.34
C ASN A 103 14.36 4.12 -17.03
N ASP A 104 14.75 5.31 -16.56
CA ASP A 104 15.42 5.46 -15.27
C ASP A 104 14.58 4.94 -14.11
N ILE A 105 13.26 5.19 -14.15
CA ILE A 105 12.32 4.65 -13.14
C ILE A 105 12.22 3.13 -13.26
N GLU A 106 12.09 2.58 -14.45
CA GLU A 106 12.01 1.14 -14.65
C GLU A 106 13.26 0.42 -14.13
N GLU A 107 14.45 0.92 -14.44
CA GLU A 107 15.71 0.39 -13.93
C GLU A 107 15.78 0.45 -12.39
N ASP A 108 15.33 1.55 -11.79
CA ASP A 108 15.29 1.74 -10.34
C ASP A 108 14.36 0.72 -9.66
N LEU A 109 13.16 0.52 -10.20
CA LEU A 109 12.19 -0.43 -9.68
C LEU A 109 12.67 -1.88 -9.79
N VAL A 110 13.24 -2.24 -10.96
CA VAL A 110 13.71 -3.59 -11.24
C VAL A 110 14.92 -3.95 -10.38
N GLU A 111 15.86 -3.03 -10.19
CA GLU A 111 17.02 -3.27 -9.32
C GLU A 111 16.58 -3.38 -7.84
N ALA A 112 15.65 -2.53 -7.38
CA ALA A 112 15.05 -2.68 -6.06
C ALA A 112 14.41 -4.06 -5.89
N GLN A 113 13.61 -4.49 -6.88
CA GLN A 113 12.95 -5.79 -6.86
C GLN A 113 13.94 -6.95 -6.86
N ARG A 114 15.00 -6.88 -7.64
CA ARG A 114 16.06 -7.89 -7.66
C ARG A 114 16.68 -8.07 -6.27
N ARG A 115 16.99 -6.96 -5.58
CA ARG A 115 17.58 -6.99 -4.24
C ARG A 115 16.63 -7.56 -3.20
N LEU A 116 15.36 -7.15 -3.24
CA LEU A 116 14.34 -7.69 -2.35
C LEU A 116 14.13 -9.19 -2.57
N SER A 117 14.01 -9.62 -3.82
CA SER A 117 13.82 -11.04 -4.16
C SER A 117 15.01 -11.94 -3.77
N GLU A 118 16.22 -11.37 -3.68
CA GLU A 118 17.38 -12.11 -3.18
C GLU A 118 17.27 -12.41 -1.67
N VAL A 119 16.66 -11.50 -0.90
CA VAL A 119 16.46 -11.69 0.55
C VAL A 119 15.17 -12.47 0.86
N PHE A 120 14.13 -12.31 0.04
CA PHE A 120 12.81 -12.92 0.23
C PHE A 120 12.42 -13.81 -0.96
N PRO A 121 13.17 -14.87 -1.26
CA PRO A 121 12.95 -15.70 -2.46
C PRO A 121 11.64 -16.51 -2.43
N GLU A 122 11.03 -16.66 -1.26
CA GLU A 122 9.76 -17.35 -1.07
C GLU A 122 8.56 -16.51 -1.54
N GLN A 123 8.68 -15.17 -1.48
CA GLN A 123 7.60 -14.27 -1.91
C GLN A 123 7.54 -14.21 -3.44
N LYS A 124 6.43 -14.67 -4.03
CA LYS A 124 6.28 -14.78 -5.48
C LYS A 124 5.64 -13.55 -6.12
N ASN A 125 4.64 -12.98 -5.45
CA ASN A 125 3.96 -11.77 -5.89
C ASN A 125 4.42 -10.58 -5.03
N TRP A 126 4.41 -9.40 -5.63
CA TRP A 126 4.91 -8.20 -4.99
C TRP A 126 3.96 -7.04 -5.17
N THR A 127 3.93 -6.14 -4.20
CA THR A 127 3.26 -4.86 -4.29
C THR A 127 4.25 -3.70 -4.22
N PHE A 128 3.81 -2.53 -4.66
CA PHE A 128 4.62 -1.33 -4.75
C PHE A 128 3.98 -0.15 -4.02
N ALA A 129 4.79 0.71 -3.41
CA ALA A 129 4.35 2.01 -2.93
C ALA A 129 5.08 3.11 -3.68
N TYR A 130 4.32 4.05 -4.25
CA TYR A 130 4.89 5.20 -4.95
C TYR A 130 5.58 6.13 -3.96
N PRO A 131 6.92 6.38 -4.09
CA PRO A 131 7.62 7.35 -3.26
C PRO A 131 6.96 8.72 -3.34
N CYS A 132 6.83 9.39 -2.19
CA CYS A 132 6.13 10.67 -2.08
C CYS A 132 4.72 10.66 -2.69
N TYR A 133 4.10 9.49 -2.86
CA TYR A 133 2.79 9.27 -3.53
C TYR A 133 2.73 9.74 -4.98
N GLN A 134 3.87 9.91 -5.65
CA GLN A 134 3.95 10.49 -6.99
C GLN A 134 4.20 9.42 -8.04
N GLU A 135 3.42 9.44 -9.13
CA GLU A 135 3.39 8.41 -10.17
C GLU A 135 3.83 8.92 -11.55
N PHE A 136 4.58 10.01 -11.60
CA PHE A 136 4.97 10.67 -12.85
C PHE A 136 6.48 10.89 -12.96
N VAL A 137 6.94 11.11 -14.19
CA VAL A 137 8.27 11.66 -14.54
C VAL A 137 8.10 12.83 -15.50
N GLY A 138 9.14 13.70 -15.58
CA GLY A 138 9.11 14.88 -16.43
C GLY A 138 8.19 15.98 -15.91
N TYR A 139 8.06 17.06 -16.66
CA TYR A 139 7.24 18.22 -16.31
C TYR A 139 6.52 18.81 -17.54
N GLY A 140 5.48 19.61 -17.31
CA GLY A 140 4.68 20.24 -18.35
C GLY A 140 4.14 19.22 -19.35
N GLU A 141 4.28 19.51 -20.64
CA GLU A 141 3.83 18.63 -21.73
C GLU A 141 4.60 17.31 -21.83
N LYS A 142 5.78 17.23 -21.20
CA LYS A 142 6.61 16.02 -21.16
C LYS A 142 6.30 15.11 -19.98
N ARG A 143 5.40 15.54 -19.08
CA ARG A 143 5.01 14.74 -17.93
C ARG A 143 4.33 13.45 -18.37
N LYS A 144 4.79 12.30 -17.84
CA LYS A 144 4.24 10.97 -18.14
C LYS A 144 4.06 10.16 -16.86
N SER A 145 2.96 9.42 -16.78
CA SER A 145 2.75 8.47 -15.68
C SER A 145 3.64 7.23 -15.87
N TYR A 146 4.18 6.71 -14.76
CA TYR A 146 4.87 5.42 -14.75
C TYR A 146 4.03 4.29 -14.14
N VAL A 147 2.74 4.53 -13.88
CA VAL A 147 1.79 3.48 -13.48
C VAL A 147 1.81 2.28 -14.45
N PRO A 148 1.84 2.45 -15.79
CA PRO A 148 1.94 1.33 -16.72
C PRO A 148 3.22 0.48 -16.57
N ILE A 149 4.32 1.08 -16.11
CA ILE A 149 5.55 0.33 -15.81
C ILE A 149 5.34 -0.51 -14.55
N VAL A 150 4.85 0.10 -13.48
CA VAL A 150 4.54 -0.59 -12.21
C VAL A 150 3.60 -1.77 -12.44
N ALA A 151 2.59 -1.62 -13.30
CA ALA A 151 1.62 -2.67 -13.61
C ALA A 151 2.21 -3.90 -14.33
N ARG A 152 3.43 -3.81 -14.88
CA ARG A 152 4.12 -4.96 -15.49
C ARG A 152 4.83 -5.84 -14.46
N TYR A 153 5.20 -5.28 -13.33
CA TYR A 153 6.05 -5.96 -12.34
C TYR A 153 5.34 -6.28 -11.02
N PHE A 154 4.29 -5.56 -10.68
CA PHE A 154 3.61 -5.67 -9.39
C PHE A 154 2.12 -6.00 -9.57
N ILE A 155 1.56 -6.77 -8.64
CA ILE A 155 0.13 -7.12 -8.68
C ILE A 155 -0.77 -5.98 -8.20
N ALA A 156 -0.23 -5.10 -7.39
CA ALA A 156 -0.90 -3.89 -6.92
C ALA A 156 0.13 -2.82 -6.53
N ALA A 157 -0.31 -1.56 -6.55
CA ALA A 157 0.50 -0.45 -6.11
C ALA A 157 -0.34 0.64 -5.43
N ARG A 158 0.23 1.29 -4.42
CA ARG A 158 -0.45 2.28 -3.61
C ARG A 158 0.19 3.66 -3.75
N GLY A 159 -0.65 4.64 -4.12
CA GLY A 159 -0.37 6.06 -4.02
C GLY A 159 -1.16 6.72 -2.89
N VAL A 160 -1.65 7.93 -3.11
CA VAL A 160 -2.50 8.67 -2.18
C VAL A 160 -3.87 8.96 -2.79
N GLY A 161 -4.90 8.95 -1.98
CA GLY A 161 -6.24 9.32 -2.41
C GLY A 161 -6.42 10.84 -2.50
N VAL A 162 -7.06 11.30 -3.57
CA VAL A 162 -7.43 12.71 -3.73
C VAL A 162 -8.49 13.16 -2.70
N ASN A 163 -9.18 12.22 -2.08
CA ASN A 163 -10.25 12.48 -1.14
C ASN A 163 -10.19 11.52 0.05
N ARG A 164 -9.85 12.03 1.23
CA ARG A 164 -9.78 11.27 2.49
C ARG A 164 -11.12 10.69 2.96
N ARG A 165 -12.24 10.97 2.27
CA ARG A 165 -13.58 10.43 2.59
C ARG A 165 -13.89 9.11 1.89
N LEU A 166 -13.11 8.74 0.86
CA LEU A 166 -13.38 7.56 0.04
C LEU A 166 -12.30 6.50 0.23
N ALA A 167 -12.74 5.27 0.44
CA ALA A 167 -11.91 4.07 0.38
C ALA A 167 -12.00 3.42 -1.03
N ASN A 168 -11.12 2.49 -1.34
CA ASN A 168 -11.05 1.82 -2.63
C ASN A 168 -12.28 0.94 -2.87
N SER A 169 -12.98 1.18 -3.98
CA SER A 169 -14.08 0.30 -4.39
C SER A 169 -13.52 -1.00 -4.97
N PRO A 170 -13.83 -2.17 -4.41
CA PRO A 170 -13.32 -3.44 -4.93
C PRO A 170 -13.76 -3.75 -6.36
N LEU A 171 -14.85 -3.11 -6.84
CA LEU A 171 -15.34 -3.26 -8.21
C LEU A 171 -14.67 -2.33 -9.22
N ALA A 172 -14.11 -1.18 -8.74
CA ALA A 172 -13.73 -0.08 -9.65
C ALA A 172 -12.35 0.53 -9.35
N CYS A 173 -11.64 0.14 -8.28
CA CYS A 173 -10.31 0.68 -8.05
C CYS A 173 -9.31 0.16 -9.08
N ASP A 174 -8.40 1.03 -9.50
CA ASP A 174 -7.18 0.60 -10.19
C ASP A 174 -6.26 -0.03 -9.14
N LEU A 175 -5.94 -1.33 -9.29
CA LEU A 175 -5.03 -2.02 -8.37
C LEU A 175 -3.61 -1.47 -8.44
N HIS A 176 -3.23 -0.82 -9.54
CA HIS A 176 -1.90 -0.25 -9.71
C HIS A 176 -1.82 1.22 -9.29
N TYR A 177 -2.94 1.82 -8.81
CA TYR A 177 -2.99 3.15 -8.20
C TYR A 177 -4.04 3.22 -7.10
N LEU A 178 -3.82 2.42 -6.05
CA LEU A 178 -4.71 2.37 -4.88
C LEU A 178 -4.59 3.65 -4.05
N TRP A 179 -5.72 4.10 -3.56
CA TRP A 179 -5.79 5.24 -2.64
C TRP A 179 -5.43 4.80 -1.24
N SER A 180 -4.56 5.54 -0.59
CA SER A 180 -4.24 5.37 0.82
C SER A 180 -4.46 6.67 1.60
N TRP A 181 -4.52 6.56 2.89
CA TRP A 181 -4.64 7.67 3.79
C TRP A 181 -3.36 7.80 4.64
N PRO A 182 -2.54 8.84 4.39
CA PRO A 182 -1.42 9.18 5.27
C PRO A 182 -1.92 9.56 6.66
N VAL A 183 -1.32 8.98 7.70
CA VAL A 183 -1.78 9.13 9.09
C VAL A 183 -0.78 9.90 9.99
N GLU A 184 0.23 10.52 9.41
CA GLU A 184 1.16 11.34 10.19
C GLU A 184 0.43 12.42 11.00
N GLY A 185 0.74 12.52 12.28
CA GLY A 185 0.16 13.47 13.21
C GLY A 185 -1.34 13.27 13.49
N THR A 186 -1.95 12.15 13.05
CA THR A 186 -3.35 11.87 13.35
C THR A 186 -3.50 11.11 14.67
N SER A 187 -4.59 11.39 15.39
CA SER A 187 -4.97 10.65 16.59
C SER A 187 -5.54 9.26 16.26
N GLY A 188 -5.54 8.36 17.24
CA GLY A 188 -6.19 7.06 17.15
C GLY A 188 -7.66 7.16 16.74
N ALA A 189 -8.39 8.11 17.34
CA ALA A 189 -9.79 8.36 17.02
C ALA A 189 -10.02 8.78 15.56
N GLU A 190 -9.13 9.58 14.96
CA GLU A 190 -9.21 9.96 13.54
C GLU A 190 -8.93 8.77 12.62
N MET A 191 -7.94 7.94 12.94
CA MET A 191 -7.64 6.70 12.22
C MET A 191 -8.82 5.72 12.28
N ILE A 192 -9.42 5.55 13.45
CA ILE A 192 -10.66 4.76 13.64
C ILE A 192 -11.81 5.34 12.81
N GLY A 193 -11.96 6.65 12.78
CA GLY A 193 -12.95 7.33 11.94
C GLY A 193 -12.80 7.00 10.45
N TYR A 194 -11.57 6.82 9.95
CA TYR A 194 -11.34 6.36 8.58
C TYR A 194 -11.75 4.90 8.37
N VAL A 195 -11.41 4.03 9.32
CA VAL A 195 -11.82 2.62 9.29
C VAL A 195 -13.36 2.50 9.29
N ILE A 196 -14.05 3.26 10.14
CA ILE A 196 -15.52 3.29 10.18
C ILE A 196 -16.11 3.74 8.84
N ARG A 197 -15.51 4.72 8.16
CA ARG A 197 -15.97 5.13 6.82
C ARG A 197 -15.78 4.03 5.78
N ALA A 198 -14.63 3.35 5.78
CA ALA A 198 -14.40 2.21 4.89
C ALA A 198 -15.41 1.08 5.17
N TYR A 199 -15.69 0.80 6.42
CA TYR A 199 -16.68 -0.17 6.88
C TYR A 199 -18.11 0.17 6.40
N ALA A 200 -18.54 1.41 6.59
CA ALA A 200 -19.85 1.89 6.15
C ALA A 200 -20.03 1.77 4.63
N GLN A 201 -18.95 2.02 3.86
CA GLN A 201 -18.95 1.92 2.41
C GLN A 201 -18.80 0.48 1.87
N GLY A 202 -18.43 -0.48 2.72
CA GLY A 202 -18.11 -1.85 2.28
C GLY A 202 -16.85 -1.91 1.40
N ARG A 203 -15.87 -1.01 1.60
CA ARG A 203 -14.72 -0.80 0.73
C ARG A 203 -13.41 -1.17 1.41
N TRP A 204 -12.31 -1.11 0.64
CA TRP A 204 -10.96 -1.35 1.11
C TRP A 204 -10.29 -0.04 1.53
N GLY A 205 -10.01 0.10 2.83
CA GLY A 205 -9.24 1.20 3.40
C GLY A 205 -7.76 0.82 3.52
N ILE A 206 -6.87 1.75 3.16
CA ILE A 206 -5.42 1.60 3.33
C ILE A 206 -4.92 2.78 4.14
N LEU A 207 -4.27 2.51 5.28
CA LEU A 207 -3.61 3.52 6.10
C LEU A 207 -2.11 3.46 5.85
N THR A 208 -1.48 4.62 5.68
CA THR A 208 -0.04 4.73 5.44
C THR A 208 0.64 5.36 6.63
N PHE A 209 1.50 4.58 7.26
CA PHE A 209 2.38 4.95 8.36
C PHE A 209 3.82 5.12 7.86
N HIS A 210 4.59 5.94 8.55
CA HIS A 210 6.05 5.98 8.46
C HIS A 210 6.62 5.59 9.84
N GLY A 211 6.90 6.55 10.72
CA GLY A 211 7.41 6.27 12.05
C GLY A 211 6.32 6.05 13.11
N ILE A 212 6.64 5.29 14.14
CA ILE A 212 5.91 5.26 15.40
C ILE A 212 6.81 5.88 16.46
N ASN A 213 6.47 7.07 16.97
CA ASN A 213 7.33 7.90 17.81
C ASN A 213 8.71 8.22 17.18
N GLU A 214 8.84 8.17 15.86
CA GLU A 214 10.10 8.37 15.14
C GLU A 214 9.90 9.27 13.93
N GLY A 215 10.75 10.34 13.84
CA GLY A 215 10.75 11.25 12.70
C GLY A 215 9.57 12.24 12.70
N HIS A 216 9.48 13.01 11.62
CA HIS A 216 8.46 14.05 11.46
C HIS A 216 7.14 13.53 10.85
N LEU A 217 7.18 12.35 10.21
CA LEU A 217 6.01 11.68 9.65
C LEU A 217 5.56 10.55 10.57
N SER A 218 5.30 10.85 11.85
CA SER A 218 5.01 9.82 12.85
C SER A 218 3.60 9.94 13.44
N VAL A 219 3.15 8.83 13.99
CA VAL A 219 2.06 8.76 14.95
C VAL A 219 2.60 8.33 16.31
N SER A 220 1.89 8.58 17.39
CA SER A 220 2.28 8.05 18.69
C SER A 220 1.98 6.55 18.78
N ASP A 221 2.72 5.82 19.59
CA ASP A 221 2.45 4.41 19.90
C ASP A 221 1.11 4.24 20.63
N VAL A 222 0.70 5.25 21.40
CA VAL A 222 -0.62 5.28 22.08
C VAL A 222 -1.74 5.33 21.06
N ASP A 223 -1.68 6.24 20.08
CA ASP A 223 -2.68 6.37 19.02
C ASP A 223 -2.70 5.13 18.11
N PHE A 224 -1.51 4.57 17.83
CA PHE A 224 -1.40 3.34 17.06
C PHE A 224 -2.04 2.16 17.80
N ARG A 225 -1.77 2.00 19.10
CA ARG A 225 -2.38 0.96 19.95
C ARG A 225 -3.90 1.12 20.00
N GLU A 226 -4.43 2.34 20.14
CA GLU A 226 -5.88 2.60 20.13
C GLU A 226 -6.54 2.09 18.83
N LEU A 227 -5.90 2.34 17.68
CA LEU A 227 -6.37 1.79 16.39
C LEU A 227 -6.35 0.25 16.40
N LEU A 228 -5.26 -0.37 16.89
CA LEU A 228 -5.15 -1.84 16.90
C LEU A 228 -6.16 -2.50 17.84
N ASP A 229 -6.44 -1.91 19.01
CA ASP A 229 -7.49 -2.34 19.94
C ASP A 229 -8.86 -2.33 19.24
N PHE A 230 -9.17 -1.24 18.52
CA PHE A 230 -10.40 -1.15 17.75
C PHE A 230 -10.48 -2.25 16.69
N LEU A 231 -9.44 -2.42 15.86
CA LEU A 231 -9.41 -3.43 14.81
C LEU A 231 -9.50 -4.86 15.39
N GLY A 232 -8.85 -5.12 16.52
CA GLY A 232 -8.92 -6.39 17.24
C GLY A 232 -10.32 -6.69 17.74
N SER A 233 -11.06 -5.68 18.22
CA SER A 233 -12.45 -5.80 18.69
C SER A 233 -13.44 -6.06 17.54
N TYR A 234 -13.11 -5.72 16.31
CA TYR A 234 -13.94 -5.91 15.12
C TYR A 234 -13.42 -6.99 14.16
N ARG A 235 -12.54 -7.89 14.64
CA ARG A 235 -11.89 -8.93 13.82
C ARG A 235 -12.86 -9.86 13.06
N ASP A 236 -14.09 -10.01 13.51
CA ASP A 236 -15.11 -10.83 12.86
C ASP A 236 -15.89 -10.06 11.77
N ARG A 237 -15.69 -8.77 11.66
CA ARG A 237 -16.43 -7.87 10.74
C ARG A 237 -15.52 -7.15 9.75
N ILE A 238 -14.26 -6.93 10.11
CA ILE A 238 -13.25 -6.22 9.34
C ILE A 238 -12.12 -7.19 8.99
N TRP A 239 -11.85 -7.34 7.71
CA TRP A 239 -10.71 -8.12 7.27
C TRP A 239 -9.46 -7.25 7.29
N VAL A 240 -8.63 -7.40 8.31
CA VAL A 240 -7.32 -6.74 8.37
C VAL A 240 -6.29 -7.67 7.74
N ALA A 241 -5.72 -7.25 6.61
CA ALA A 241 -4.78 -8.08 5.86
C ALA A 241 -3.74 -7.23 5.11
N PRO A 242 -2.58 -7.81 4.78
CA PRO A 242 -1.60 -7.21 3.88
C PRO A 242 -2.20 -6.80 2.53
N VAL A 243 -1.59 -5.81 1.88
CA VAL A 243 -2.08 -5.30 0.58
C VAL A 243 -2.14 -6.40 -0.46
N ILE A 244 -1.12 -7.27 -0.48
CA ILE A 244 -1.03 -8.38 -1.43
C ILE A 244 -2.24 -9.32 -1.35
N GLU A 245 -2.65 -9.72 -0.15
CA GLU A 245 -3.77 -10.64 0.05
C GLU A 245 -5.10 -10.03 -0.42
N VAL A 246 -5.33 -8.76 -0.08
CA VAL A 246 -6.56 -8.06 -0.47
C VAL A 246 -6.59 -7.84 -1.98
N ALA A 247 -5.46 -7.47 -2.60
CA ALA A 247 -5.34 -7.27 -4.03
C ALA A 247 -5.56 -8.58 -4.82
N GLU A 248 -4.97 -9.69 -4.36
CA GLU A 248 -5.17 -11.01 -4.96
C GLU A 248 -6.64 -11.43 -4.90
N TYR A 249 -7.27 -11.26 -3.73
CA TYR A 249 -8.69 -11.57 -3.58
C TYR A 249 -9.57 -10.76 -4.53
N ILE A 250 -9.36 -9.45 -4.65
CA ILE A 250 -10.12 -8.59 -5.56
C ILE A 250 -9.89 -9.01 -7.01
N ARG A 251 -8.64 -9.27 -7.41
CA ARG A 251 -8.27 -9.70 -8.76
C ARG A 251 -8.97 -11.01 -9.14
N GLU A 252 -8.89 -12.02 -8.27
CA GLU A 252 -9.53 -13.31 -8.49
C GLU A 252 -11.06 -13.20 -8.51
N TRP A 253 -11.62 -12.39 -7.62
CA TRP A 253 -13.07 -12.16 -7.60
C TRP A 253 -13.53 -11.52 -8.93
N ARG A 254 -12.82 -10.49 -9.39
CA ARG A 254 -13.11 -9.83 -10.67
C ARG A 254 -13.02 -10.78 -11.85
N LEU A 255 -11.98 -11.60 -11.90
CA LEU A 255 -11.81 -12.61 -12.97
C LEU A 255 -12.96 -13.60 -13.00
N ARG A 256 -13.34 -14.15 -11.85
CA ARG A 256 -14.46 -15.12 -11.75
C ARG A 256 -15.81 -14.53 -12.15
N HIS A 257 -16.02 -13.23 -11.98
CA HIS A 257 -17.30 -12.58 -12.27
C HIS A 257 -17.31 -11.73 -13.54
N GLY A 258 -16.26 -11.82 -14.36
CA GLY A 258 -16.18 -11.05 -15.62
C GLY A 258 -16.14 -9.53 -15.40
N VAL A 259 -15.65 -9.06 -14.25
CA VAL A 259 -15.50 -7.64 -13.96
C VAL A 259 -14.09 -7.22 -14.38
N GLY A 260 -13.99 -6.46 -15.45
CA GLY A 260 -12.72 -5.92 -15.95
C GLY A 260 -12.88 -4.49 -16.44
N PHE A 261 -11.79 -3.74 -16.45
CA PHE A 261 -11.77 -2.47 -17.18
C PHE A 261 -11.72 -2.81 -18.68
N LYS A 262 -12.55 -2.12 -19.48
CA LYS A 262 -12.40 -2.20 -20.93
C LYS A 262 -11.05 -1.58 -21.29
N SER A 263 -10.19 -2.36 -21.94
CA SER A 263 -8.93 -1.92 -22.54
C SER A 263 -9.19 -0.89 -23.64
#